data_3fc532d66c73d6730af38c5dc069dbfc
#
_entry.id   3fc532d66c73d6730af38c5dc069dbfc
#
_cell.length_a   1.000
_cell.length_b   1.000
_cell.length_c   1.000
_cell.angle_alpha   90.00
_cell.angle_beta   90.00
_cell.angle_gamma   90.00
#
_symmetry.space_group_name_H-M   'P 1'
#
loop_
_entity.id
_entity.type
_entity.pdbx_description
1 polymer ?
#
loop_
_entity_poly.entity_id
_entity_poly.type
_entity_poly.pdbx_seq_one_letter_code
_entity_poly.pdbx_strand_id
1 'polypeptide(L)'
;MSRRAAAAALAIVTLAFRTPASAQPPAPADTRPPVVERLTFDEAVERATRRNPTVAQAAQAILRAEALLSQARSVFYPLAYGNIGTTVLDAPRGFGGTVVTPRVQTGFSATAEYQVLAASGWAAKNQAADRAAIARVSAEETRRNVAISAAQAYLAVIADERQVEIAVRNRDTARALEEYAGARLQAGQGSRLNHVRSVQQLASAESLRQFAELAVSRAEEALGVIVFANGPVGANGEPVFPPAPPPSDDSWLDARPDVRVLRAELHAADRIVSDAWKDWLPTVTASFTPSYVTPPGAFAPAKTWTAFFALRVPIFDSTLRPEKRVREADREAARLQLDALTLEARSEVRIAREAVRSNEGIVASTREAAENAGEALKITEIAYRAGATTNIEVVQAQQDARNAEIIGAEAEDRLRQARLDLMVALGRFP
;
A
#
# COMPACT_ATOMS: atom_id res chain seq x y z
N MET A 1 46.59 58.25 25.36
CA MET A 1 47.39 57.37 24.49
C MET A 1 47.06 55.96 24.85
N SER A 2 46.49 55.07 24.07
CA SER A 2 46.43 54.88 22.67
C SER A 2 45.14 54.08 22.32
N ARG A 3 44.56 54.42 21.21
CA ARG A 3 43.40 53.70 20.52
C ARG A 3 43.85 52.35 20.01
N ARG A 4 42.99 51.32 20.13
CA ARG A 4 42.90 50.22 19.17
C ARG A 4 41.44 49.78 19.15
N ALA A 5 40.83 50.11 18.25
CA ALA A 5 39.96 49.85 17.13
C ALA A 5 39.32 48.43 17.16
N ALA A 6 37.98 48.43 17.30
CA ALA A 6 37.13 47.31 16.98
C ALA A 6 37.04 47.15 15.46
N ALA A 7 37.46 46.01 14.93
CA ALA A 7 37.27 45.64 13.52
C ALA A 7 35.97 44.80 13.43
N ALA A 8 34.91 45.42 12.90
CA ALA A 8 33.71 44.72 12.45
C ALA A 8 34.02 44.09 11.09
N ALA A 9 34.03 42.79 11.02
CA ALA A 9 34.13 42.05 9.74
C ALA A 9 32.79 42.08 9.02
N LEU A 10 32.67 42.93 8.01
CA LEU A 10 31.57 42.99 7.07
C LEU A 10 31.79 41.91 6.01
N ALA A 11 31.11 40.80 6.08
CA ALA A 11 31.12 39.78 5.03
C ALA A 11 30.28 40.26 3.85
N ILE A 12 30.94 40.70 2.78
CA ILE A 12 30.31 41.00 1.50
C ILE A 12 29.98 39.67 0.80
N VAL A 13 28.71 39.34 0.74
CA VAL A 13 28.21 38.24 -0.10
C VAL A 13 28.21 38.72 -1.55
N THR A 14 29.20 38.32 -2.32
CA THR A 14 29.23 38.49 -3.77
C THR A 14 28.26 37.47 -4.40
N LEU A 15 27.10 37.97 -4.83
CA LEU A 15 26.16 37.21 -5.70
C LEU A 15 26.83 37.06 -7.08
N ALA A 16 27.41 35.90 -7.35
CA ALA A 16 27.82 35.53 -8.69
C ALA A 16 26.56 35.20 -9.52
N PHE A 17 26.20 36.12 -10.44
CA PHE A 17 25.25 35.85 -11.49
C PHE A 17 25.78 34.71 -12.37
N ARG A 18 25.28 33.48 -12.17
CA ARG A 18 25.46 32.40 -13.11
C ARG A 18 24.55 32.68 -14.33
N THR A 19 25.19 32.92 -15.48
CA THR A 19 24.47 32.87 -16.77
C THR A 19 23.71 31.58 -16.91
N PRO A 20 22.43 31.58 -17.36
CA PRO A 20 21.70 30.36 -17.62
C PRO A 20 22.44 29.56 -18.69
N ALA A 21 22.88 28.37 -18.33
CA ALA A 21 23.36 27.39 -19.30
C ALA A 21 22.23 27.15 -20.32
N SER A 22 22.55 27.32 -21.61
CA SER A 22 21.66 27.00 -22.71
C SER A 22 21.09 25.60 -22.49
N ALA A 23 19.78 25.52 -22.25
CA ALA A 23 19.07 24.24 -22.18
C ALA A 23 19.27 23.55 -23.54
N GLN A 24 20.06 22.49 -23.54
CA GLN A 24 20.14 21.58 -24.67
C GLN A 24 18.70 21.05 -24.93
N PRO A 25 18.20 21.12 -26.18
CA PRO A 25 16.88 20.56 -26.48
C PRO A 25 16.87 19.08 -26.02
N PRO A 26 15.78 18.60 -25.40
CA PRO A 26 15.69 17.20 -24.99
C PRO A 26 15.98 16.33 -26.22
N ALA A 27 16.85 15.33 -26.05
CA ALA A 27 17.11 14.32 -27.09
C ALA A 27 15.77 13.77 -27.56
N PRO A 28 15.57 13.52 -28.88
CA PRO A 28 14.35 12.95 -29.38
C PRO A 28 14.08 11.67 -28.62
N ALA A 29 12.87 11.58 -28.04
CA ALA A 29 12.41 10.40 -27.32
C ALA A 29 12.61 9.19 -28.26
N ASP A 30 13.26 8.16 -27.75
CA ASP A 30 13.47 6.89 -28.50
C ASP A 30 12.10 6.34 -28.86
N THR A 31 11.72 6.46 -30.12
CA THR A 31 10.40 6.06 -30.67
C THR A 31 10.32 4.54 -30.91
N ARG A 32 11.27 3.76 -30.40
CA ARG A 32 11.13 2.31 -30.44
C ARG A 32 9.97 1.93 -29.51
N PRO A 33 9.03 1.06 -29.94
CA PRO A 33 8.03 0.56 -29.04
C PRO A 33 8.75 -0.07 -27.84
N PRO A 34 8.28 0.18 -26.61
CA PRO A 34 8.89 -0.39 -25.42
C PRO A 34 8.90 -1.92 -25.58
N VAL A 35 10.05 -2.52 -25.38
CA VAL A 35 10.17 -3.99 -25.37
C VAL A 35 9.40 -4.46 -24.13
N VAL A 36 8.29 -5.18 -24.34
CA VAL A 36 7.48 -5.74 -23.26
C VAL A 36 8.31 -6.82 -22.56
N GLU A 37 8.68 -6.57 -21.32
CA GLU A 37 9.32 -7.56 -20.45
C GLU A 37 8.27 -8.60 -20.06
N ARG A 38 8.55 -9.91 -20.25
CA ARG A 38 7.62 -10.97 -19.84
C ARG A 38 8.10 -11.65 -18.58
N LEU A 39 7.22 -11.72 -17.58
CA LEU A 39 7.49 -12.35 -16.29
C LEU A 39 6.58 -13.56 -16.09
N THR A 40 7.06 -14.53 -15.33
CA THR A 40 6.23 -15.60 -14.79
C THR A 40 5.39 -15.07 -13.62
N PHE A 41 4.34 -15.79 -13.23
CA PHE A 41 3.48 -15.41 -12.12
C PHE A 41 4.26 -15.20 -10.81
N ASP A 42 5.12 -16.15 -10.46
CA ASP A 42 5.91 -16.09 -9.23
C ASP A 42 6.93 -14.93 -9.26
N GLU A 43 7.58 -14.69 -10.40
CA GLU A 43 8.49 -13.55 -10.58
C GLU A 43 7.76 -12.21 -10.44
N ALA A 44 6.56 -12.09 -11.00
CA ALA A 44 5.76 -10.87 -10.89
C ALA A 44 5.37 -10.58 -9.44
N VAL A 45 4.89 -11.59 -8.70
CA VAL A 45 4.53 -11.47 -7.27
C VAL A 45 5.77 -11.17 -6.42
N GLU A 46 6.89 -11.88 -6.65
CA GLU A 46 8.12 -11.65 -5.91
C GLU A 46 8.68 -10.24 -6.18
N ARG A 47 8.70 -9.80 -7.43
CA ARG A 47 9.18 -8.48 -7.81
C ARG A 47 8.30 -7.37 -7.22
N ALA A 48 6.98 -7.52 -7.26
CA ALA A 48 6.05 -6.58 -6.63
C ALA A 48 6.31 -6.47 -5.13
N THR A 49 6.40 -7.59 -4.42
CA THR A 49 6.63 -7.60 -2.97
C THR A 49 8.01 -7.08 -2.53
N ARG A 50 9.01 -7.10 -3.43
CA ARG A 50 10.36 -6.58 -3.13
C ARG A 50 10.58 -5.13 -3.54
N ARG A 51 9.98 -4.67 -4.64
CA ARG A 51 10.30 -3.36 -5.25
C ARG A 51 9.20 -2.33 -5.12
N ASN A 52 7.96 -2.72 -4.80
CA ASN A 52 6.85 -1.79 -4.73
C ASN A 52 7.06 -0.76 -3.61
N PRO A 53 6.92 0.54 -3.91
CA PRO A 53 7.10 1.62 -2.93
C PRO A 53 6.21 1.50 -1.69
N THR A 54 5.01 0.93 -1.82
CA THR A 54 4.09 0.73 -0.69
C THR A 54 4.67 -0.22 0.35
N VAL A 55 5.35 -1.30 -0.09
CA VAL A 55 6.05 -2.23 0.81
C VAL A 55 7.24 -1.53 1.47
N ALA A 56 7.99 -0.71 0.72
CA ALA A 56 9.08 0.08 1.28
C ALA A 56 8.57 1.10 2.31
N GLN A 57 7.43 1.74 2.08
CA GLN A 57 6.78 2.64 3.06
C GLN A 57 6.37 1.88 4.34
N ALA A 58 5.82 0.67 4.21
CA ALA A 58 5.49 -0.17 5.37
C ALA A 58 6.75 -0.53 6.19
N ALA A 59 7.89 -0.79 5.54
CA ALA A 59 9.16 -0.99 6.23
C ALA A 59 9.63 0.27 6.99
N GLN A 60 9.42 1.47 6.43
CA GLN A 60 9.72 2.73 7.14
C GLN A 60 8.76 2.95 8.33
N ALA A 61 7.51 2.49 8.25
CA ALA A 61 6.58 2.55 9.38
C ALA A 61 7.08 1.69 10.56
N ILE A 62 7.69 0.53 10.31
CA ILE A 62 8.35 -0.28 11.35
C ILE A 62 9.49 0.51 12.00
N LEU A 63 10.41 1.08 11.21
CA LEU A 63 11.53 1.87 11.74
C LEU A 63 11.06 3.07 12.56
N ARG A 64 9.99 3.73 12.13
CA ARG A 64 9.35 4.81 12.89
C ARG A 64 8.81 4.31 14.23
N ALA A 65 8.13 3.18 14.25
CA ALA A 65 7.58 2.62 15.49
C ALA A 65 8.70 2.17 16.45
N GLU A 66 9.79 1.61 15.95
CA GLU A 66 10.98 1.26 16.73
C GLU A 66 11.71 2.50 17.29
N ALA A 67 11.77 3.58 16.51
CA ALA A 67 12.31 4.86 16.98
C ALA A 67 11.43 5.46 18.10
N LEU A 68 10.10 5.40 17.97
CA LEU A 68 9.17 5.80 19.03
C LEU A 68 9.30 4.93 20.30
N LEU A 69 9.55 3.62 20.16
CA LEU A 69 9.87 2.76 21.28
C LEU A 69 11.20 3.16 21.94
N SER A 70 12.22 3.49 21.15
CA SER A 70 13.48 4.02 21.68
C SER A 70 13.29 5.34 22.40
N GLN A 71 12.46 6.24 21.86
CA GLN A 71 12.07 7.48 22.52
C GLN A 71 11.33 7.22 23.84
N ALA A 72 10.39 6.27 23.88
CA ALA A 72 9.71 5.91 25.13
C ALA A 72 10.67 5.32 26.19
N ARG A 73 11.73 4.65 25.74
CA ARG A 73 12.81 4.17 26.62
C ARG A 73 13.69 5.29 27.16
N SER A 74 13.82 6.40 26.45
CA SER A 74 14.69 7.53 26.86
C SER A 74 14.22 8.23 28.12
N VAL A 75 12.96 8.06 28.53
CA VAL A 75 12.43 8.52 29.82
C VAL A 75 13.20 7.94 31.01
N PHE A 76 13.84 6.77 30.84
CA PHE A 76 14.65 6.09 31.85
C PHE A 76 16.14 6.49 31.82
N TYR A 77 16.52 7.46 31.00
CA TYR A 77 17.85 8.02 30.95
C TYR A 77 17.85 9.46 31.48
N PRO A 78 18.96 9.90 32.10
CA PRO A 78 19.06 11.30 32.53
C PRO A 78 19.04 12.23 31.32
N LEU A 79 18.29 13.33 31.45
CA LEU A 79 18.31 14.45 30.54
C LEU A 79 19.27 15.49 31.07
N ALA A 80 20.21 15.97 30.26
CA ALA A 80 21.12 17.06 30.63
C ALA A 80 21.03 18.20 29.61
N TYR A 81 20.92 19.42 30.11
CA TYR A 81 20.88 20.63 29.28
C TYR A 81 21.57 21.79 29.98
N GLY A 82 22.14 22.71 29.19
CA GLY A 82 22.78 23.91 29.65
C GLY A 82 21.94 25.15 29.34
N ASN A 83 21.92 26.10 30.29
CA ASN A 83 21.28 27.39 30.10
C ASN A 83 22.31 28.52 30.33
N ILE A 84 22.26 29.51 29.47
CA ILE A 84 23.01 30.76 29.60
C ILE A 84 21.97 31.88 29.54
N GLY A 85 21.92 32.68 30.58
CA GLY A 85 20.98 33.78 30.64
C GLY A 85 21.66 35.06 31.15
N THR A 86 21.37 36.20 30.55
CA THR A 86 21.82 37.51 31.02
C THR A 86 20.61 38.32 31.47
N THR A 87 20.60 38.69 32.75
CA THR A 87 19.61 39.56 33.31
C THR A 87 20.10 40.96 33.34
N VAL A 88 19.33 41.91 32.79
CA VAL A 88 19.62 43.35 32.81
C VAL A 88 18.50 44.03 33.57
N LEU A 89 18.82 44.71 34.69
CA LEU A 89 17.88 45.45 35.50
C LEU A 89 17.98 46.95 35.12
N ASP A 90 16.90 47.67 35.41
CA ASP A 90 16.85 49.16 35.29
C ASP A 90 17.92 49.86 36.15
N ALA A 91 18.10 49.34 37.37
CA ALA A 91 19.13 49.82 38.32
C ALA A 91 19.65 48.64 39.16
N PRO A 92 20.89 48.74 39.69
CA PRO A 92 21.38 47.78 40.66
C PRO A 92 20.50 47.80 41.92
N ARG A 93 20.23 46.66 42.50
CA ARG A 93 19.43 46.51 43.73
C ARG A 93 20.35 46.25 44.92
N GLY A 94 20.14 47.00 46.01
CA GLY A 94 20.95 46.86 47.19
C GLY A 94 20.30 47.46 48.42
N PHE A 95 20.97 47.34 49.58
CA PHE A 95 20.57 47.89 50.86
C PHE A 95 21.80 48.45 51.59
N GLY A 96 21.65 49.60 52.20
CA GLY A 96 22.75 50.20 52.98
C GLY A 96 24.06 50.47 52.21
N GLY A 97 24.00 50.81 50.91
CA GLY A 97 25.15 51.03 50.06
C GLY A 97 25.80 49.78 49.46
N THR A 98 25.34 48.60 49.86
CA THR A 98 25.85 47.31 49.33
C THR A 98 25.01 46.84 48.16
N VAL A 99 25.57 46.60 46.97
CA VAL A 99 24.87 46.07 45.80
C VAL A 99 24.67 44.57 45.99
N VAL A 100 23.40 44.16 46.22
CA VAL A 100 23.00 42.75 46.38
C VAL A 100 22.82 42.09 45.02
N THR A 101 22.18 42.81 44.09
CA THR A 101 21.99 42.34 42.71
C THR A 101 22.56 43.36 41.73
N PRO A 102 23.64 43.04 40.97
CA PRO A 102 24.20 43.91 39.95
C PRO A 102 23.19 44.23 38.83
N ARG A 103 23.37 45.38 38.17
CA ARG A 103 22.51 45.80 37.05
C ARG A 103 22.53 44.80 35.91
N VAL A 104 23.69 44.23 35.62
CA VAL A 104 23.87 43.21 34.58
C VAL A 104 24.49 41.98 35.25
N GLN A 105 23.84 40.85 35.08
CA GLN A 105 24.29 39.59 35.65
C GLN A 105 24.13 38.49 34.64
N THR A 106 25.15 37.72 34.35
CA THR A 106 25.12 36.59 33.45
C THR A 106 25.24 35.30 34.26
N GLY A 107 24.28 34.42 34.09
CA GLY A 107 24.23 33.09 34.73
C GLY A 107 24.48 31.99 33.70
N PHE A 108 25.25 30.99 34.11
CA PHE A 108 25.48 29.74 33.42
C PHE A 108 24.99 28.64 34.33
N SER A 109 24.14 27.72 33.81
CA SER A 109 23.73 26.54 34.56
C SER A 109 23.70 25.30 33.66
N ALA A 110 24.00 24.16 34.25
CA ALA A 110 23.80 22.87 33.61
C ALA A 110 22.88 22.04 34.51
N THR A 111 21.79 21.55 33.98
CA THR A 111 20.83 20.74 34.74
C THR A 111 20.85 19.30 34.23
N ALA A 112 21.05 18.36 35.14
CA ALA A 112 20.80 16.95 34.89
C ALA A 112 19.51 16.56 35.62
N GLU A 113 18.56 16.00 34.89
CA GLU A 113 17.26 15.59 35.42
C GLU A 113 17.06 14.09 35.16
N TYR A 114 16.57 13.35 36.15
CA TYR A 114 16.33 11.94 36.06
C TYR A 114 15.02 11.55 36.74
N GLN A 115 14.20 10.79 36.03
CA GLN A 115 12.97 10.23 36.58
C GLN A 115 13.28 8.91 37.31
N VAL A 116 13.39 8.95 38.63
CA VAL A 116 13.73 7.78 39.46
C VAL A 116 12.56 6.79 39.50
N LEU A 117 11.35 7.29 39.57
CA LEU A 117 10.13 6.49 39.54
C LEU A 117 9.10 7.17 38.63
N ALA A 118 8.74 6.48 37.53
CA ALA A 118 7.79 6.94 36.56
C ALA A 118 6.94 5.75 36.05
N ALA A 119 5.89 5.40 36.78
CA ALA A 119 5.03 4.28 36.43
C ALA A 119 4.30 4.50 35.08
N SER A 120 3.91 5.74 34.77
CA SER A 120 3.41 6.14 33.47
C SER A 120 4.44 5.97 32.33
N GLY A 121 5.73 6.15 32.62
CA GLY A 121 6.82 5.89 31.69
C GLY A 121 6.93 4.38 31.35
N TRP A 122 6.75 3.49 32.29
CA TRP A 122 6.71 2.05 32.03
C TRP A 122 5.49 1.66 31.18
N ALA A 123 4.32 2.26 31.45
CA ALA A 123 3.14 2.08 30.62
C ALA A 123 3.40 2.56 29.19
N ALA A 124 3.91 3.79 29.02
CA ALA A 124 4.24 4.35 27.72
C ALA A 124 5.24 3.50 26.92
N LYS A 125 6.30 3.00 27.58
CA LYS A 125 7.27 2.08 26.94
C LYS A 125 6.60 0.79 26.45
N ASN A 126 5.75 0.16 27.28
CA ASN A 126 5.09 -1.08 26.91
C ASN A 126 4.09 -0.86 25.77
N GLN A 127 3.32 0.23 25.81
CA GLN A 127 2.41 0.62 24.74
C GLN A 127 3.16 0.93 23.43
N ALA A 128 4.35 1.56 23.51
CA ALA A 128 5.20 1.77 22.34
C ALA A 128 5.74 0.46 21.78
N ALA A 129 6.03 -0.55 22.63
CA ALA A 129 6.42 -1.89 22.19
C ALA A 129 5.27 -2.61 21.46
N ASP A 130 4.03 -2.49 21.96
CA ASP A 130 2.85 -3.05 21.29
C ASP A 130 2.64 -2.37 19.91
N ARG A 131 2.77 -1.04 19.84
CA ARG A 131 2.70 -0.32 18.55
C ARG A 131 3.77 -0.77 17.55
N ALA A 132 4.98 -1.06 18.02
CA ALA A 132 6.04 -1.61 17.16
C ALA A 132 5.71 -3.04 16.69
N ALA A 133 5.07 -3.86 17.52
CA ALA A 133 4.59 -5.18 17.15
C ALA A 133 3.46 -5.09 16.10
N ILE A 134 2.48 -4.21 16.30
CA ILE A 134 1.39 -3.94 15.33
C ILE A 134 1.98 -3.49 14.00
N ALA A 135 2.93 -2.55 13.98
CA ALA A 135 3.54 -2.06 12.74
C ALA A 135 4.21 -3.17 11.92
N ARG A 136 4.79 -4.19 12.58
CA ARG A 136 5.39 -5.34 11.90
C ARG A 136 4.32 -6.22 11.23
N VAL A 137 3.24 -6.54 11.93
CA VAL A 137 2.14 -7.36 11.37
C VAL A 137 1.40 -6.60 10.27
N SER A 138 1.19 -5.29 10.42
CA SER A 138 0.59 -4.44 9.39
C SER A 138 1.48 -4.33 8.13
N ALA A 139 2.79 -4.39 8.28
CA ALA A 139 3.70 -4.45 7.13
C ALA A 139 3.61 -5.80 6.40
N GLU A 140 3.40 -6.91 7.11
CA GLU A 140 3.12 -8.22 6.49
C GLU A 140 1.80 -8.20 5.71
N GLU A 141 0.75 -7.59 6.29
CA GLU A 141 -0.54 -7.37 5.61
C GLU A 141 -0.37 -6.53 4.34
N THR A 142 0.35 -5.42 4.42
CA THR A 142 0.64 -4.56 3.27
C THR A 142 1.37 -5.33 2.16
N ARG A 143 2.38 -6.13 2.52
CA ARG A 143 3.11 -6.97 1.57
C ARG A 143 2.19 -7.98 0.89
N ARG A 144 1.31 -8.61 1.66
CA ARG A 144 0.31 -9.55 1.13
C ARG A 144 -0.66 -8.87 0.17
N ASN A 145 -1.17 -7.68 0.51
CA ASN A 145 -2.09 -6.92 -0.33
C ASN A 145 -1.44 -6.53 -1.67
N VAL A 146 -0.15 -6.18 -1.66
CA VAL A 146 0.62 -5.93 -2.89
C VAL A 146 0.78 -7.22 -3.70
N ALA A 147 1.04 -8.37 -3.06
CA ALA A 147 1.10 -9.66 -3.73
C ALA A 147 -0.22 -10.02 -4.41
N ILE A 148 -1.35 -9.82 -3.72
CA ILE A 148 -2.70 -10.06 -4.27
C ILE A 148 -2.95 -9.16 -5.48
N SER A 149 -2.62 -7.86 -5.37
CA SER A 149 -2.79 -6.92 -6.47
C SER A 149 -1.94 -7.30 -7.69
N ALA A 150 -0.71 -7.78 -7.48
CA ALA A 150 0.15 -8.27 -8.55
C ALA A 150 -0.42 -9.54 -9.21
N ALA A 151 -0.94 -10.47 -8.41
CA ALA A 151 -1.57 -11.69 -8.91
C ALA A 151 -2.82 -11.37 -9.76
N GLN A 152 -3.67 -10.46 -9.29
CA GLN A 152 -4.86 -10.04 -10.03
C GLN A 152 -4.52 -9.33 -11.33
N ALA A 153 -3.54 -8.42 -11.32
CA ALA A 153 -3.08 -7.73 -12.52
C ALA A 153 -2.45 -8.70 -13.54
N TYR A 154 -1.70 -9.69 -13.06
CA TYR A 154 -1.14 -10.74 -13.90
C TYR A 154 -2.22 -11.56 -14.60
N LEU A 155 -3.25 -11.98 -13.86
CA LEU A 155 -4.40 -12.71 -14.42
C LEU A 155 -5.17 -11.85 -15.44
N ALA A 156 -5.28 -10.54 -15.21
CA ALA A 156 -5.91 -9.63 -16.16
C ALA A 156 -5.14 -9.57 -17.50
N VAL A 157 -3.81 -9.54 -17.46
CA VAL A 157 -2.98 -9.60 -18.70
C VAL A 157 -3.28 -10.88 -19.47
N ILE A 158 -3.32 -12.05 -18.81
CA ILE A 158 -3.62 -13.33 -19.45
C ILE A 158 -5.02 -13.34 -20.07
N ALA A 159 -6.02 -12.83 -19.34
CA ALA A 159 -7.39 -12.75 -19.82
C ALA A 159 -7.49 -11.89 -21.08
N ASP A 160 -6.85 -10.71 -21.08
CA ASP A 160 -6.85 -9.80 -22.22
C ASP A 160 -6.04 -10.35 -23.40
N GLU A 161 -4.87 -11.00 -23.20
CA GLU A 161 -4.12 -11.69 -24.25
C GLU A 161 -4.99 -12.76 -24.95
N ARG A 162 -5.78 -13.52 -24.17
CA ARG A 162 -6.71 -14.52 -24.72
C ARG A 162 -7.83 -13.87 -25.55
N GLN A 163 -8.34 -12.71 -25.12
CA GLN A 163 -9.32 -11.95 -25.90
C GLN A 163 -8.75 -11.48 -27.24
N VAL A 164 -7.47 -11.08 -27.28
CA VAL A 164 -6.79 -10.75 -28.55
C VAL A 164 -6.72 -11.97 -29.47
N GLU A 165 -6.38 -13.14 -28.96
CA GLU A 165 -6.32 -14.37 -29.77
C GLU A 165 -7.68 -14.70 -30.39
N ILE A 166 -8.77 -14.59 -29.61
CA ILE A 166 -10.15 -14.80 -30.10
C ILE A 166 -10.49 -13.75 -31.16
N ALA A 167 -10.17 -12.47 -30.93
CA ALA A 167 -10.45 -11.38 -31.85
C ALA A 167 -9.68 -11.53 -33.17
N VAL A 168 -8.42 -11.99 -33.13
CA VAL A 168 -7.60 -12.28 -34.34
C VAL A 168 -8.23 -13.41 -35.14
N ARG A 169 -8.59 -14.54 -34.52
CA ARG A 169 -9.25 -15.65 -35.22
C ARG A 169 -10.58 -15.21 -35.86
N ASN A 170 -11.37 -14.42 -35.13
CA ASN A 170 -12.64 -13.88 -35.65
C ASN A 170 -12.42 -12.96 -36.86
N ARG A 171 -11.40 -12.08 -36.82
CA ARG A 171 -11.03 -11.21 -37.92
C ARG A 171 -10.60 -12.03 -39.16
N ASP A 172 -9.81 -13.09 -38.96
CA ASP A 172 -9.33 -13.94 -40.07
C ASP A 172 -10.48 -14.72 -40.71
N THR A 173 -11.43 -15.20 -39.92
CA THR A 173 -12.65 -15.85 -40.42
C THR A 173 -13.54 -14.86 -41.21
N ALA A 174 -13.70 -13.64 -40.70
CA ALA A 174 -14.47 -12.60 -41.38
C ALA A 174 -13.80 -12.15 -42.71
N ARG A 175 -12.47 -12.11 -42.75
CA ARG A 175 -11.69 -11.81 -43.96
C ARG A 175 -11.88 -12.90 -45.02
N ALA A 176 -11.77 -14.18 -44.64
CA ALA A 176 -12.00 -15.28 -45.57
C ALA A 176 -13.41 -15.28 -46.16
N LEU A 177 -14.43 -14.91 -45.36
CA LEU A 177 -15.80 -14.75 -45.87
C LEU A 177 -15.95 -13.56 -46.82
N GLU A 178 -15.31 -12.43 -46.54
CA GLU A 178 -15.30 -11.25 -47.41
C GLU A 178 -14.65 -11.56 -48.75
N GLU A 179 -13.46 -12.17 -48.77
CA GLU A 179 -12.75 -12.60 -49.97
C GLU A 179 -13.57 -13.56 -50.81
N TYR A 180 -14.24 -14.53 -50.18
CA TYR A 180 -15.13 -15.47 -50.89
C TYR A 180 -16.35 -14.76 -51.49
N ALA A 181 -17.01 -13.87 -50.76
CA ALA A 181 -18.16 -13.11 -51.24
C ALA A 181 -17.79 -12.15 -52.37
N GLY A 182 -16.60 -11.52 -52.27
CA GLY A 182 -16.03 -10.65 -53.32
C GLY A 182 -15.75 -11.40 -54.62
N ALA A 183 -15.08 -12.56 -54.51
CA ALA A 183 -14.79 -13.43 -55.68
C ALA A 183 -16.07 -13.90 -56.38
N ARG A 184 -17.11 -14.29 -55.61
CA ARG A 184 -18.39 -14.68 -56.20
C ARG A 184 -19.12 -13.51 -56.89
N LEU A 185 -19.01 -12.33 -56.33
CA LEU A 185 -19.61 -11.10 -56.97
C LEU A 185 -18.90 -10.79 -58.29
N GLN A 186 -17.56 -10.87 -58.34
CA GLN A 186 -16.76 -10.66 -59.58
C GLN A 186 -17.07 -11.71 -60.62
N ALA A 187 -17.33 -12.96 -60.24
CA ALA A 187 -17.74 -14.04 -61.14
C ALA A 187 -19.20 -13.94 -61.59
N GLY A 188 -19.98 -12.92 -61.16
CA GLY A 188 -21.38 -12.75 -61.48
C GLY A 188 -22.32 -13.74 -60.77
N GLN A 189 -21.82 -14.50 -59.81
CA GLN A 189 -22.54 -15.57 -59.06
C GLN A 189 -22.94 -15.09 -57.66
N GLY A 190 -22.52 -13.90 -57.23
CA GLY A 190 -22.76 -13.33 -55.91
C GLY A 190 -23.65 -12.11 -55.89
N SER A 191 -24.35 -11.87 -54.78
CA SER A 191 -25.14 -10.67 -54.55
C SER A 191 -24.23 -9.56 -53.98
N ARG A 192 -24.38 -8.31 -54.52
CA ARG A 192 -23.72 -7.14 -53.94
C ARG A 192 -24.05 -6.94 -52.46
N LEU A 193 -25.26 -7.29 -52.03
CA LEU A 193 -25.68 -7.21 -50.64
C LEU A 193 -24.82 -8.13 -49.73
N ASN A 194 -24.56 -9.36 -50.20
CA ASN A 194 -23.75 -10.31 -49.41
C ASN A 194 -22.30 -9.84 -49.27
N HIS A 195 -21.72 -9.27 -50.33
CA HIS A 195 -20.36 -8.69 -50.25
C HIS A 195 -20.33 -7.47 -49.31
N VAL A 196 -21.29 -6.52 -49.41
CA VAL A 196 -21.34 -5.37 -48.49
C VAL A 196 -21.49 -5.81 -47.02
N ARG A 197 -22.28 -6.85 -46.73
CA ARG A 197 -22.41 -7.43 -45.37
C ARG A 197 -21.09 -8.03 -44.92
N SER A 198 -20.38 -8.75 -45.78
CA SER A 198 -19.08 -9.35 -45.40
C SER A 198 -18.02 -8.27 -45.14
N VAL A 199 -18.00 -7.17 -45.94
CA VAL A 199 -17.12 -6.02 -45.70
C VAL A 199 -17.44 -5.36 -44.36
N GLN A 200 -18.72 -5.16 -44.03
CA GLN A 200 -19.14 -4.60 -42.74
C GLN A 200 -18.72 -5.51 -41.60
N GLN A 201 -18.88 -6.84 -41.73
CA GLN A 201 -18.46 -7.82 -40.71
C GLN A 201 -16.94 -7.79 -40.48
N LEU A 202 -16.13 -7.73 -41.54
CA LEU A 202 -14.68 -7.60 -41.45
C LEU A 202 -14.27 -6.31 -40.71
N ALA A 203 -14.89 -5.16 -41.08
CA ALA A 203 -14.59 -3.90 -40.42
C ALA A 203 -14.95 -3.91 -38.92
N SER A 204 -16.06 -4.58 -38.57
CA SER A 204 -16.43 -4.77 -37.18
C SER A 204 -15.44 -5.67 -36.41
N ALA A 205 -15.00 -6.77 -37.03
CA ALA A 205 -14.02 -7.68 -36.45
C ALA A 205 -12.63 -7.01 -36.26
N GLU A 206 -12.22 -6.16 -37.20
CA GLU A 206 -10.98 -5.38 -37.10
C GLU A 206 -11.05 -4.36 -35.95
N SER A 207 -12.18 -3.69 -35.74
CA SER A 207 -12.38 -2.79 -34.61
C SER A 207 -12.29 -3.54 -33.28
N LEU A 208 -12.90 -4.72 -33.18
CA LEU A 208 -12.83 -5.55 -31.95
C LEU A 208 -11.40 -6.00 -31.66
N ARG A 209 -10.63 -6.37 -32.68
CA ARG A 209 -9.21 -6.72 -32.53
C ARG A 209 -8.41 -5.56 -31.94
N GLN A 210 -8.61 -4.33 -32.48
CA GLN A 210 -7.93 -3.13 -31.99
C GLN A 210 -8.32 -2.79 -30.54
N PHE A 211 -9.58 -2.97 -30.16
CA PHE A 211 -10.01 -2.80 -28.77
C PHE A 211 -9.37 -3.82 -27.83
N ALA A 212 -9.26 -5.09 -28.25
CA ALA A 212 -8.60 -6.12 -27.44
C ALA A 212 -7.10 -5.85 -27.29
N GLU A 213 -6.41 -5.43 -28.37
CA GLU A 213 -4.98 -5.04 -28.28
C GLU A 213 -4.76 -3.84 -27.35
N LEU A 214 -5.66 -2.85 -27.36
CA LEU A 214 -5.60 -1.74 -26.42
C LEU A 214 -5.82 -2.21 -24.96
N ALA A 215 -6.70 -3.20 -24.73
CA ALA A 215 -6.92 -3.78 -23.40
C ALA A 215 -5.65 -4.44 -22.88
N VAL A 216 -4.99 -5.29 -23.68
CA VAL A 216 -3.69 -5.90 -23.33
C VAL A 216 -2.66 -4.83 -22.96
N SER A 217 -2.50 -3.81 -23.81
CA SER A 217 -1.53 -2.74 -23.55
C SER A 217 -1.79 -2.04 -22.22
N ARG A 218 -3.06 -1.82 -21.86
CA ARG A 218 -3.43 -1.23 -20.56
C ARG A 218 -3.17 -2.17 -19.39
N ALA A 219 -3.44 -3.46 -19.55
CA ALA A 219 -3.19 -4.45 -18.51
C ALA A 219 -1.68 -4.64 -18.27
N GLU A 220 -0.86 -4.66 -19.35
CA GLU A 220 0.60 -4.72 -19.27
C GLU A 220 1.20 -3.50 -18.55
N GLU A 221 0.70 -2.30 -18.85
CA GLU A 221 1.11 -1.08 -18.13
C GLU A 221 0.68 -1.11 -16.65
N ALA A 222 -0.52 -1.58 -16.36
CA ALA A 222 -1.00 -1.70 -14.99
C ALA A 222 -0.15 -2.69 -14.17
N LEU A 223 0.20 -3.84 -14.77
CA LEU A 223 1.10 -4.80 -14.15
C LEU A 223 2.50 -4.18 -13.97
N GLY A 224 3.02 -3.45 -14.98
CA GLY A 224 4.29 -2.75 -14.91
C GLY A 224 4.37 -1.79 -13.72
N VAL A 225 3.31 -1.02 -13.47
CA VAL A 225 3.21 -0.12 -12.30
C VAL A 225 3.28 -0.90 -10.99
N ILE A 226 2.54 -2.02 -10.86
CA ILE A 226 2.50 -2.81 -9.63
C ILE A 226 3.85 -3.46 -9.33
N VAL A 227 4.53 -4.02 -10.35
CA VAL A 227 5.85 -4.64 -10.20
C VAL A 227 6.99 -3.62 -10.18
N PHE A 228 6.67 -2.33 -10.26
CA PHE A 228 7.61 -1.21 -10.29
C PHE A 228 8.65 -1.37 -11.42
N ALA A 229 8.16 -1.61 -12.62
CA ALA A 229 8.94 -1.61 -13.86
C ALA A 229 8.91 -0.23 -14.53
N ASN A 230 9.88 0.05 -15.41
CA ASN A 230 9.93 1.31 -16.16
C ASN A 230 9.10 1.29 -17.46
N GLY A 231 8.30 0.24 -17.69
CA GLY A 231 7.49 0.07 -18.89
C GLY A 231 6.52 -1.10 -18.74
N PRO A 232 5.78 -1.44 -19.82
CA PRO A 232 4.80 -2.50 -19.82
C PRO A 232 5.42 -3.85 -19.52
N VAL A 233 4.69 -4.68 -18.78
CA VAL A 233 5.11 -6.04 -18.40
C VAL A 233 4.03 -7.02 -18.83
N GLY A 234 4.40 -7.99 -19.67
CA GLY A 234 3.55 -9.07 -20.13
C GLY A 234 3.65 -10.32 -19.27
N ALA A 235 2.69 -11.22 -19.44
CA ALA A 235 2.67 -12.51 -18.76
C ALA A 235 3.47 -13.57 -19.55
N ASN A 236 4.13 -14.46 -18.81
CA ASN A 236 4.81 -15.63 -19.37
C ASN A 236 4.20 -16.91 -18.77
N GLY A 237 3.17 -17.42 -19.40
CA GLY A 237 2.47 -18.64 -18.99
C GLY A 237 1.34 -18.44 -17.99
N GLU A 238 0.46 -19.40 -17.94
CA GLU A 238 -0.73 -19.40 -17.07
C GLU A 238 -0.41 -20.05 -15.71
N PRO A 239 -0.73 -19.39 -14.58
CA PRO A 239 -0.54 -20.00 -13.27
C PRO A 239 -1.62 -21.09 -13.04
N VAL A 240 -1.21 -22.17 -12.39
CA VAL A 240 -2.11 -23.24 -11.97
C VAL A 240 -2.33 -23.13 -10.47
N PHE A 241 -3.57 -22.83 -10.09
CA PHE A 241 -3.96 -22.82 -8.68
C PHE A 241 -4.56 -24.17 -8.30
N PRO A 242 -3.92 -24.93 -7.39
CA PRO A 242 -4.45 -26.21 -6.94
C PRO A 242 -5.76 -26.02 -6.16
N PRO A 243 -6.70 -26.96 -6.23
CA PRO A 243 -7.88 -26.92 -5.40
C PRO A 243 -7.49 -26.92 -3.92
N ALA A 244 -7.91 -25.90 -3.17
CA ALA A 244 -7.64 -25.82 -1.75
C ALA A 244 -8.59 -26.77 -0.97
N PRO A 245 -8.07 -27.73 -0.18
CA PRO A 245 -8.91 -28.56 0.64
C PRO A 245 -9.68 -27.71 1.68
N PRO A 246 -10.92 -28.11 2.05
CA PRO A 246 -11.65 -27.40 3.07
C PRO A 246 -10.87 -27.40 4.39
N PRO A 247 -10.78 -26.25 5.09
CA PRO A 247 -10.20 -26.26 6.42
C PRO A 247 -11.07 -27.10 7.36
N SER A 248 -10.42 -27.88 8.21
CA SER A 248 -11.07 -28.72 9.21
C SER A 248 -11.53 -27.95 10.45
N ASP A 249 -10.92 -26.79 10.68
CA ASP A 249 -11.12 -25.93 11.84
C ASP A 249 -10.89 -24.45 11.48
N ASP A 250 -10.99 -23.56 12.46
CA ASP A 250 -10.79 -22.12 12.29
C ASP A 250 -9.30 -21.68 12.36
N SER A 251 -8.34 -22.62 12.34
CA SER A 251 -6.90 -22.29 12.42
C SER A 251 -6.38 -21.42 11.26
N TRP A 252 -7.08 -21.45 10.13
CA TRP A 252 -6.81 -20.58 8.98
C TRP A 252 -6.94 -19.07 9.29
N LEU A 253 -7.75 -18.71 10.32
CA LEU A 253 -7.85 -17.32 10.78
C LEU A 253 -6.50 -16.80 11.30
N ASP A 254 -5.69 -17.67 11.92
CA ASP A 254 -4.37 -17.29 12.44
C ASP A 254 -3.34 -17.06 11.32
N ALA A 255 -3.57 -17.62 10.15
CA ALA A 255 -2.75 -17.40 8.96
C ALA A 255 -3.04 -16.06 8.27
N ARG A 256 -4.18 -15.43 8.57
CA ARG A 256 -4.59 -14.15 7.98
C ARG A 256 -3.90 -12.96 8.68
N PRO A 257 -3.10 -12.15 7.96
CA PRO A 257 -2.44 -10.98 8.56
C PRO A 257 -3.43 -9.92 9.08
N ASP A 258 -4.54 -9.67 8.40
CA ASP A 258 -5.60 -8.74 8.81
C ASP A 258 -6.19 -9.09 10.17
N VAL A 259 -6.51 -10.37 10.41
CA VAL A 259 -6.98 -10.86 11.72
C VAL A 259 -5.87 -10.71 12.78
N ARG A 260 -4.63 -10.98 12.41
CA ARG A 260 -3.47 -10.82 13.33
C ARG A 260 -3.25 -9.36 13.71
N VAL A 261 -3.46 -8.40 12.80
CA VAL A 261 -3.38 -6.96 13.10
C VAL A 261 -4.42 -6.60 14.15
N LEU A 262 -5.71 -6.91 13.93
CA LEU A 262 -6.76 -6.55 14.87
C LEU A 262 -6.63 -7.26 16.23
N ARG A 263 -6.11 -8.50 16.26
CA ARG A 263 -5.75 -9.14 17.55
C ARG A 263 -4.64 -8.41 18.28
N ALA A 264 -3.63 -7.94 17.57
CA ALA A 264 -2.55 -7.16 18.18
C ALA A 264 -3.04 -5.79 18.67
N GLU A 265 -3.95 -5.15 17.95
CA GLU A 265 -4.62 -3.92 18.36
C GLU A 265 -5.48 -4.12 19.62
N LEU A 266 -6.28 -5.18 19.68
CA LEU A 266 -7.06 -5.53 20.87
C LEU A 266 -6.14 -5.79 22.07
N HIS A 267 -5.06 -6.54 21.88
CA HIS A 267 -4.07 -6.77 22.94
C HIS A 267 -3.43 -5.47 23.42
N ALA A 268 -3.12 -4.52 22.53
CA ALA A 268 -2.61 -3.20 22.89
C ALA A 268 -3.67 -2.38 23.67
N ALA A 269 -4.94 -2.43 23.25
CA ALA A 269 -6.04 -1.77 23.94
C ALA A 269 -6.29 -2.37 25.34
N ASP A 270 -6.25 -3.71 25.48
CA ASP A 270 -6.32 -4.38 26.79
C ASP A 270 -5.19 -3.93 27.72
N ARG A 271 -3.96 -3.80 27.21
CA ARG A 271 -2.83 -3.28 27.98
C ARG A 271 -3.05 -1.84 28.41
N ILE A 272 -3.58 -0.98 27.54
CA ILE A 272 -3.88 0.42 27.86
C ILE A 272 -4.89 0.51 29.00
N VAL A 273 -5.93 -0.33 28.99
CA VAL A 273 -6.90 -0.41 30.10
C VAL A 273 -6.25 -0.96 31.37
N SER A 274 -5.47 -2.04 31.25
CA SER A 274 -4.80 -2.66 32.41
C SER A 274 -3.74 -1.76 33.04
N ASP A 275 -3.15 -0.86 32.27
CA ASP A 275 -2.14 0.10 32.73
C ASP A 275 -2.74 1.36 33.37
N ALA A 276 -4.05 1.59 33.28
CA ALA A 276 -4.71 2.81 33.75
C ALA A 276 -4.51 3.08 35.27
N TRP A 277 -4.30 2.05 36.09
CA TRP A 277 -4.01 2.24 37.51
C TRP A 277 -2.64 2.86 37.77
N LYS A 278 -1.69 2.76 36.82
CA LYS A 278 -0.36 3.35 36.95
C LYS A 278 -0.38 4.86 36.97
N ASP A 279 -1.43 5.47 36.45
CA ASP A 279 -1.61 6.93 36.47
C ASP A 279 -1.90 7.47 37.88
N TRP A 280 -2.28 6.59 38.82
CA TRP A 280 -2.45 6.90 40.23
C TRP A 280 -1.16 6.76 41.05
N LEU A 281 -0.10 6.21 40.47
CA LEU A 281 1.15 6.01 41.18
C LEU A 281 1.95 7.31 41.29
N PRO A 282 2.69 7.49 42.41
CA PRO A 282 3.56 8.64 42.55
C PRO A 282 4.69 8.65 41.50
N THR A 283 5.13 9.85 41.15
CA THR A 283 6.34 10.07 40.35
C THR A 283 7.44 10.66 41.23
N VAL A 284 8.66 10.18 41.05
CA VAL A 284 9.85 10.69 41.73
C VAL A 284 10.84 11.21 40.71
N THR A 285 11.18 12.47 40.79
CA THR A 285 12.19 13.12 39.94
C THR A 285 13.36 13.59 40.81
N ALA A 286 14.57 13.40 40.30
CA ALA A 286 15.79 13.96 40.87
C ALA A 286 16.44 14.90 39.87
N SER A 287 16.84 16.08 40.29
CA SER A 287 17.60 17.00 39.46
C SER A 287 18.83 17.52 40.20
N PHE A 288 19.90 17.76 39.44
CA PHE A 288 21.14 18.37 39.90
C PHE A 288 21.53 19.50 38.98
N THR A 289 21.67 20.70 39.57
CA THR A 289 21.91 21.92 38.81
C THR A 289 23.11 22.69 39.38
N PRO A 290 24.33 22.47 38.90
CA PRO A 290 25.43 23.40 39.14
C PRO A 290 25.21 24.70 38.36
N SER A 291 25.50 25.81 38.99
CA SER A 291 25.36 27.15 38.39
C SER A 291 26.54 28.06 38.72
N TYR A 292 26.84 28.96 37.77
CA TYR A 292 27.84 29.99 37.89
C TYR A 292 27.26 31.34 37.46
N VAL A 293 27.42 32.33 38.32
CA VAL A 293 26.86 33.68 38.09
C VAL A 293 27.93 34.73 38.15
N THR A 294 27.96 35.65 37.18
CA THR A 294 28.97 36.72 37.12
C THR A 294 28.36 38.06 36.64
N PRO A 295 28.65 39.20 37.32
CA PRO A 295 29.27 39.27 38.63
C PRO A 295 28.36 38.69 39.72
N PRO A 296 28.93 38.09 40.80
CA PRO A 296 28.13 37.61 41.91
C PRO A 296 27.51 38.76 42.70
N GLY A 297 26.40 38.52 43.39
CA GLY A 297 25.86 39.44 44.36
C GLY A 297 26.69 39.46 45.62
N ALA A 298 26.54 40.52 46.46
CA ALA A 298 27.35 40.70 47.68
C ALA A 298 27.27 39.51 48.68
N PHE A 299 26.13 38.81 48.70
CA PHE A 299 25.91 37.70 49.63
C PHE A 299 25.69 36.33 48.91
N ALA A 300 25.87 36.28 47.62
CA ALA A 300 25.70 35.06 46.83
C ALA A 300 27.03 34.61 46.25
N PRO A 301 27.48 33.37 46.50
CA PRO A 301 28.70 32.85 45.88
C PRO A 301 28.54 32.73 44.35
N ALA A 302 29.62 32.99 43.61
CA ALA A 302 29.61 32.89 42.16
C ALA A 302 29.30 31.48 41.66
N LYS A 303 29.64 30.45 42.44
CA LYS A 303 29.44 29.05 42.13
C LYS A 303 28.50 28.46 43.17
N THR A 304 27.39 27.85 42.68
CA THR A 304 26.43 27.15 43.53
C THR A 304 26.00 25.83 42.83
N TRP A 305 25.45 24.95 43.60
CA TRP A 305 24.77 23.79 43.08
C TRP A 305 23.52 23.51 43.89
N THR A 306 22.50 22.95 43.23
CA THR A 306 21.25 22.56 43.84
C THR A 306 20.94 21.13 43.46
N ALA A 307 20.70 20.26 44.46
CA ALA A 307 20.13 18.96 44.26
C ALA A 307 18.67 19.01 44.76
N PHE A 308 17.75 18.60 43.90
CA PHE A 308 16.33 18.64 44.21
C PHE A 308 15.69 17.29 43.93
N PHE A 309 14.94 16.80 44.91
CA PHE A 309 14.16 15.57 44.83
C PHE A 309 12.68 15.92 45.01
N ALA A 310 11.87 15.61 44.01
CA ALA A 310 10.44 15.86 44.05
C ALA A 310 9.68 14.52 44.01
N LEU A 311 8.81 14.35 45.02
CA LEU A 311 7.78 13.29 45.03
C LEU A 311 6.44 13.95 44.70
N ARG A 312 5.82 13.58 43.58
CA ARG A 312 4.48 14.03 43.22
C ARG A 312 3.52 12.87 43.36
N VAL A 313 2.51 13.01 44.24
CA VAL A 313 1.46 12.01 44.47
C VAL A 313 0.13 12.63 43.99
N PRO A 314 -0.55 12.00 43.03
CA PRO A 314 -1.90 12.48 42.65
C PRO A 314 -2.87 12.13 43.75
N ILE A 315 -3.34 13.15 44.50
CA ILE A 315 -4.32 12.98 45.61
C ILE A 315 -5.75 13.00 45.04
N PHE A 316 -6.01 13.91 44.14
CA PHE A 316 -7.28 14.03 43.44
C PHE A 316 -7.07 14.51 42.02
N ASP A 317 -7.57 13.74 41.07
CA ASP A 317 -7.59 14.10 39.65
C ASP A 317 -8.92 13.63 39.04
N SER A 318 -9.74 14.63 38.65
CA SER A 318 -11.06 14.37 38.09
C SER A 318 -11.02 13.81 36.65
N THR A 319 -9.85 13.83 35.98
CA THR A 319 -9.70 13.36 34.60
C THR A 319 -9.50 11.85 34.51
N LEU A 320 -8.88 11.23 35.51
CA LEU A 320 -8.47 9.82 35.47
C LEU A 320 -9.64 8.83 35.30
N ARG A 321 -10.78 9.12 35.92
CA ARG A 321 -11.97 8.26 35.78
C ARG A 321 -12.64 8.35 34.42
N PRO A 322 -12.89 9.55 33.84
CA PRO A 322 -13.33 9.67 32.45
C PRO A 322 -12.34 9.04 31.44
N GLU A 323 -11.03 9.27 31.61
CA GLU A 323 -10.01 8.67 30.74
C GLU A 323 -10.04 7.15 30.76
N LYS A 324 -10.21 6.54 31.94
CA LYS A 324 -10.38 5.08 32.03
C LYS A 324 -11.58 4.58 31.25
N ARG A 325 -12.73 5.30 31.31
CA ARG A 325 -13.94 4.96 30.53
C ARG A 325 -13.71 5.08 29.03
N VAL A 326 -12.93 6.07 28.57
CA VAL A 326 -12.54 6.20 27.15
C VAL A 326 -11.73 4.99 26.74
N ARG A 327 -10.69 4.61 27.51
CA ARG A 327 -9.86 3.44 27.24
C ARG A 327 -10.68 2.12 27.20
N GLU A 328 -11.66 1.98 28.12
CA GLU A 328 -12.57 0.83 28.13
C GLU A 328 -13.49 0.80 26.90
N ALA A 329 -13.98 1.96 26.44
CA ALA A 329 -14.75 2.07 25.21
C ALA A 329 -13.91 1.76 23.96
N ASP A 330 -12.66 2.25 23.90
CA ASP A 330 -11.72 1.96 22.80
C ASP A 330 -11.39 0.47 22.72
N ARG A 331 -11.19 -0.19 23.89
CA ARG A 331 -11.00 -1.64 23.95
C ARG A 331 -12.21 -2.40 23.41
N GLU A 332 -13.41 -2.02 23.82
CA GLU A 332 -14.64 -2.68 23.35
C GLU A 332 -14.85 -2.44 21.84
N ALA A 333 -14.51 -1.26 21.33
CA ALA A 333 -14.53 -0.97 19.91
C ALA A 333 -13.54 -1.88 19.14
N ALA A 334 -12.31 -2.05 19.62
CA ALA A 334 -11.32 -2.95 19.02
C ALA A 334 -11.80 -4.41 19.04
N ARG A 335 -12.46 -4.84 20.12
CA ARG A 335 -13.06 -6.18 20.20
C ARG A 335 -14.15 -6.39 19.16
N LEU A 336 -15.08 -5.45 19.05
CA LEU A 336 -16.17 -5.51 18.07
C LEU A 336 -15.65 -5.50 16.63
N GLN A 337 -14.56 -4.76 16.35
CA GLN A 337 -13.89 -4.78 15.05
C GLN A 337 -13.31 -6.17 14.73
N LEU A 338 -12.65 -6.81 15.68
CA LEU A 338 -12.13 -8.17 15.51
C LEU A 338 -13.25 -9.19 15.30
N ASP A 339 -14.35 -9.09 16.07
CA ASP A 339 -15.50 -9.96 15.93
C ASP A 339 -16.16 -9.79 14.55
N ALA A 340 -16.33 -8.55 14.09
CA ALA A 340 -16.87 -8.23 12.76
C ALA A 340 -15.98 -8.79 11.64
N LEU A 341 -14.66 -8.54 11.68
CA LEU A 341 -13.72 -9.09 10.68
C LEU A 341 -13.72 -10.63 10.68
N THR A 342 -13.83 -11.26 11.86
CA THR A 342 -13.88 -12.72 11.96
C THR A 342 -15.13 -13.28 11.27
N LEU A 343 -16.28 -12.63 11.43
CA LEU A 343 -17.53 -13.03 10.74
C LEU A 343 -17.41 -12.80 9.23
N GLU A 344 -16.84 -11.68 8.81
CA GLU A 344 -16.60 -11.35 7.41
C GLU A 344 -15.66 -12.38 6.76
N ALA A 345 -14.52 -12.69 7.39
CA ALA A 345 -13.57 -13.68 6.91
C ALA A 345 -14.21 -15.07 6.74
N ARG A 346 -15.06 -15.50 7.70
CA ARG A 346 -15.81 -16.74 7.55
C ARG A 346 -16.81 -16.70 6.38
N SER A 347 -17.43 -15.55 6.15
CA SER A 347 -18.34 -15.34 5.01
C SER A 347 -17.56 -15.38 3.70
N GLU A 348 -16.42 -14.68 3.61
CA GLU A 348 -15.55 -14.70 2.42
C GLU A 348 -15.14 -16.11 2.02
N VAL A 349 -14.69 -16.94 2.97
CA VAL A 349 -14.32 -18.33 2.68
C VAL A 349 -15.51 -19.13 2.15
N ARG A 350 -16.74 -18.96 2.71
CA ARG A 350 -17.93 -19.65 2.20
C ARG A 350 -18.28 -19.20 0.78
N ILE A 351 -18.26 -17.89 0.53
CA ILE A 351 -18.53 -17.31 -0.79
C ILE A 351 -17.48 -17.76 -1.80
N ALA A 352 -16.20 -17.69 -1.46
CA ALA A 352 -15.11 -18.10 -2.36
C ALA A 352 -15.18 -19.59 -2.73
N ARG A 353 -15.58 -20.46 -1.79
CA ARG A 353 -15.79 -21.88 -2.08
C ARG A 353 -16.96 -22.11 -3.04
N GLU A 354 -18.08 -21.46 -2.79
CA GLU A 354 -19.24 -21.57 -3.67
C GLU A 354 -18.93 -20.99 -5.05
N ALA A 355 -18.15 -19.90 -5.11
CA ALA A 355 -17.68 -19.33 -6.37
C ALA A 355 -16.83 -20.33 -7.16
N VAL A 356 -15.88 -21.03 -6.52
CA VAL A 356 -15.08 -22.08 -7.20
C VAL A 356 -15.98 -23.19 -7.73
N ARG A 357 -16.87 -23.73 -6.88
CA ARG A 357 -17.77 -24.81 -7.27
C ARG A 357 -18.71 -24.43 -8.42
N SER A 358 -19.29 -23.24 -8.35
CA SER A 358 -20.19 -22.72 -9.38
C SER A 358 -19.43 -22.49 -10.69
N ASN A 359 -18.23 -21.87 -10.64
CA ASN A 359 -17.46 -21.62 -11.85
C ASN A 359 -16.92 -22.91 -12.49
N GLU A 360 -16.65 -23.99 -11.74
CA GLU A 360 -16.31 -25.30 -12.31
C GLU A 360 -17.49 -25.87 -13.16
N GLY A 361 -18.71 -25.72 -12.68
CA GLY A 361 -19.90 -26.10 -13.45
C GLY A 361 -20.13 -25.21 -14.69
N ILE A 362 -19.92 -23.89 -14.54
CA ILE A 362 -20.06 -22.92 -15.64
C ILE A 362 -19.02 -23.22 -16.73
N VAL A 363 -17.76 -23.47 -16.39
CA VAL A 363 -16.71 -23.83 -17.35
C VAL A 363 -17.08 -25.07 -18.14
N ALA A 364 -17.61 -26.10 -17.49
CA ALA A 364 -18.03 -27.32 -18.18
C ALA A 364 -19.15 -27.05 -19.22
N SER A 365 -20.19 -26.30 -18.82
CA SER A 365 -21.32 -25.97 -19.71
C SER A 365 -20.94 -25.01 -20.84
N THR A 366 -20.08 -24.00 -20.56
CA THR A 366 -19.66 -23.02 -21.58
C THR A 366 -18.69 -23.65 -22.58
N ARG A 367 -17.85 -24.59 -22.16
CA ARG A 367 -16.98 -25.34 -23.07
C ARG A 367 -17.80 -26.19 -24.05
N GLU A 368 -18.78 -26.92 -23.56
CA GLU A 368 -19.71 -27.70 -24.40
C GLU A 368 -20.46 -26.77 -25.38
N ALA A 369 -20.93 -25.62 -24.92
CA ALA A 369 -21.59 -24.62 -25.78
C ALA A 369 -20.64 -24.09 -26.87
N ALA A 370 -19.38 -23.80 -26.54
CA ALA A 370 -18.40 -23.30 -27.50
C ALA A 370 -18.03 -24.38 -28.55
N GLU A 371 -17.89 -25.64 -28.14
CA GLU A 371 -17.66 -26.78 -29.04
C GLU A 371 -18.83 -26.96 -30.03
N ASN A 372 -20.06 -26.97 -29.53
CA ASN A 372 -21.27 -27.12 -30.36
C ASN A 372 -21.46 -25.92 -31.32
N ALA A 373 -21.20 -24.68 -30.87
CA ALA A 373 -21.30 -23.49 -31.72
C ALA A 373 -20.21 -23.48 -32.81
N GLY A 374 -19.00 -23.94 -32.50
CA GLY A 374 -17.92 -24.12 -33.47
C GLY A 374 -18.23 -25.19 -34.52
N GLU A 375 -18.85 -26.29 -34.13
CA GLU A 375 -19.32 -27.33 -35.07
C GLU A 375 -20.43 -26.80 -35.96
N ALA A 376 -21.41 -26.11 -35.41
CA ALA A 376 -22.51 -25.48 -36.15
C ALA A 376 -21.97 -24.50 -37.21
N LEU A 377 -20.97 -23.68 -36.84
CA LEU A 377 -20.29 -22.78 -37.79
C LEU A 377 -19.66 -23.55 -38.94
N LYS A 378 -18.90 -24.61 -38.67
CA LYS A 378 -18.26 -25.44 -39.71
C LYS A 378 -19.27 -26.02 -40.69
N ILE A 379 -20.38 -26.58 -40.17
CA ILE A 379 -21.46 -27.15 -40.97
C ILE A 379 -22.10 -26.07 -41.84
N THR A 380 -22.38 -24.89 -41.28
CA THR A 380 -23.00 -23.76 -41.97
C THR A 380 -22.10 -23.22 -43.09
N GLU A 381 -20.79 -23.13 -42.86
CA GLU A 381 -19.81 -22.72 -43.87
C GLU A 381 -19.74 -23.71 -45.05
N ILE A 382 -19.76 -25.00 -44.78
CA ILE A 382 -19.79 -26.03 -45.81
C ILE A 382 -21.07 -25.91 -46.65
N ALA A 383 -22.22 -25.79 -45.99
CA ALA A 383 -23.53 -25.63 -46.63
C ALA A 383 -23.58 -24.37 -47.50
N TYR A 384 -23.01 -23.27 -47.04
CA TYR A 384 -22.91 -22.03 -47.79
C TYR A 384 -22.02 -22.15 -49.05
N ARG A 385 -20.91 -22.81 -48.94
CA ARG A 385 -20.05 -23.07 -50.12
C ARG A 385 -20.74 -24.01 -51.13
N ALA A 386 -21.57 -24.94 -50.68
CA ALA A 386 -22.40 -25.77 -51.51
C ALA A 386 -23.64 -25.09 -52.07
N GLY A 387 -23.93 -23.85 -51.64
CA GLY A 387 -25.12 -23.10 -52.06
C GLY A 387 -26.43 -23.54 -51.35
N ALA A 388 -26.32 -24.33 -50.29
CA ALA A 388 -27.49 -24.88 -49.57
C ALA A 388 -27.99 -23.97 -48.42
N THR A 389 -27.26 -22.91 -48.08
CA THR A 389 -27.62 -21.91 -47.06
C THR A 389 -27.30 -20.48 -47.49
N THR A 390 -27.73 -19.52 -46.70
CA THR A 390 -27.60 -18.08 -46.98
C THR A 390 -26.40 -17.46 -46.28
N ASN A 391 -25.84 -16.35 -46.83
CA ASN A 391 -24.76 -15.59 -46.17
C ASN A 391 -25.13 -15.12 -44.77
N ILE A 392 -26.41 -14.79 -44.52
CA ILE A 392 -26.83 -14.32 -43.20
C ILE A 392 -26.72 -15.41 -42.13
N GLU A 393 -27.02 -16.68 -42.52
CA GLU A 393 -26.88 -17.81 -41.60
C GLU A 393 -25.42 -18.08 -41.22
N VAL A 394 -24.45 -17.88 -42.19
CA VAL A 394 -23.03 -17.99 -41.89
C VAL A 394 -22.59 -16.88 -40.93
N VAL A 395 -23.00 -15.63 -41.20
CA VAL A 395 -22.68 -14.50 -40.31
C VAL A 395 -23.25 -14.71 -38.90
N GLN A 396 -24.47 -15.22 -38.82
CA GLN A 396 -25.08 -15.54 -37.52
C GLN A 396 -24.29 -16.64 -36.78
N ALA A 397 -23.98 -17.76 -37.47
CA ALA A 397 -23.20 -18.85 -36.90
C ALA A 397 -21.79 -18.39 -36.45
N GLN A 398 -21.15 -17.48 -37.21
CA GLN A 398 -19.88 -16.87 -36.81
C GLN A 398 -20.01 -16.02 -35.55
N GLN A 399 -21.09 -15.23 -35.41
CA GLN A 399 -21.35 -14.45 -34.20
C GLN A 399 -21.62 -15.34 -33.00
N ASP A 400 -22.41 -16.40 -33.17
CA ASP A 400 -22.75 -17.34 -32.10
C ASP A 400 -21.53 -18.11 -31.62
N ALA A 401 -20.70 -18.62 -32.54
CA ALA A 401 -19.45 -19.32 -32.22
C ALA A 401 -18.47 -18.39 -31.48
N ARG A 402 -18.27 -17.17 -31.96
CA ARG A 402 -17.43 -16.17 -31.28
C ARG A 402 -17.94 -15.85 -29.87
N ASN A 403 -19.26 -15.60 -29.73
CA ASN A 403 -19.82 -15.27 -28.43
C ASN A 403 -19.67 -16.44 -27.45
N ALA A 404 -19.88 -17.66 -27.90
CA ALA A 404 -19.67 -18.87 -27.07
C ALA A 404 -18.19 -19.03 -26.67
N GLU A 405 -17.26 -18.76 -27.58
CA GLU A 405 -15.80 -18.82 -27.30
C GLU A 405 -15.37 -17.76 -26.27
N ILE A 406 -15.88 -16.51 -26.40
CA ILE A 406 -15.63 -15.43 -25.43
C ILE A 406 -16.16 -15.81 -24.05
N ILE A 407 -17.43 -16.29 -23.97
CA ILE A 407 -18.05 -16.68 -22.71
C ILE A 407 -17.29 -17.85 -22.07
N GLY A 408 -16.80 -18.81 -22.87
CA GLY A 408 -15.97 -19.91 -22.40
C GLY A 408 -14.64 -19.44 -21.83
N ALA A 409 -13.92 -18.54 -22.51
CA ALA A 409 -12.68 -17.96 -22.04
C ALA A 409 -12.90 -17.17 -20.73
N GLU A 410 -13.92 -16.32 -20.67
CA GLU A 410 -14.27 -15.58 -19.46
C GLU A 410 -14.62 -16.50 -18.28
N ALA A 411 -15.28 -17.63 -18.54
CA ALA A 411 -15.60 -18.60 -17.50
C ALA A 411 -14.32 -19.24 -16.91
N GLU A 412 -13.36 -19.59 -17.77
CA GLU A 412 -12.07 -20.11 -17.32
C GLU A 412 -11.27 -19.08 -16.50
N ASP A 413 -11.29 -17.81 -16.92
CA ASP A 413 -10.63 -16.73 -16.19
C ASP A 413 -11.27 -16.48 -14.83
N ARG A 414 -12.62 -16.49 -14.78
CA ARG A 414 -13.37 -16.42 -13.51
C ARG A 414 -13.09 -17.59 -12.59
N LEU A 415 -12.90 -18.78 -13.10
CA LEU A 415 -12.52 -19.94 -12.28
C LEU A 415 -11.11 -19.78 -11.69
N ARG A 416 -10.15 -19.27 -12.49
CA ARG A 416 -8.80 -18.98 -11.97
C ARG A 416 -8.83 -17.92 -10.87
N GLN A 417 -9.59 -16.84 -11.12
CA GLN A 417 -9.77 -15.77 -10.12
C GLN A 417 -10.43 -16.32 -8.85
N ALA A 418 -11.49 -17.10 -8.96
CA ALA A 418 -12.16 -17.70 -7.81
C ALA A 418 -11.24 -18.64 -6.99
N ARG A 419 -10.34 -19.37 -7.64
CA ARG A 419 -9.34 -20.21 -6.96
C ARG A 419 -8.29 -19.36 -6.23
N LEU A 420 -7.82 -18.27 -6.85
CA LEU A 420 -6.94 -17.30 -6.19
C LEU A 420 -7.64 -16.68 -4.97
N ASP A 421 -8.88 -16.21 -5.13
CA ASP A 421 -9.65 -15.58 -4.06
C ASP A 421 -9.88 -16.55 -2.88
N LEU A 422 -10.09 -17.84 -3.16
CA LEU A 422 -10.18 -18.85 -2.10
C LEU A 422 -8.85 -19.03 -1.35
N MET A 423 -7.72 -19.04 -2.06
CA MET A 423 -6.38 -19.09 -1.42
C MET A 423 -6.13 -17.85 -0.56
N VAL A 424 -6.51 -16.68 -1.05
CA VAL A 424 -6.44 -15.41 -0.33
C VAL A 424 -7.33 -15.45 0.91
N ALA A 425 -8.58 -15.85 0.80
CA ALA A 425 -9.53 -15.94 1.91
C ALA A 425 -9.06 -16.90 3.02
N LEU A 426 -8.39 -17.99 2.64
CA LEU A 426 -7.81 -18.97 3.57
C LEU A 426 -6.46 -18.54 4.17
N GLY A 427 -5.93 -17.37 3.82
CA GLY A 427 -4.61 -16.92 4.28
C GLY A 427 -3.43 -17.74 3.73
N ARG A 428 -3.63 -18.49 2.63
CA ARG A 428 -2.61 -19.36 2.03
C ARG A 428 -1.86 -18.73 0.85
N PHE A 429 -2.22 -17.52 0.48
CA PHE A 429 -1.51 -16.73 -0.53
C PHE A 429 -0.51 -15.81 0.16
N PRO A 430 0.75 -15.72 -0.38
CA PRO A 430 1.87 -15.00 0.26
C PRO A 430 1.63 -13.52 0.49
#